data_22ba3d57c05627abe57755c0d2290f23
#
_entry.id   22ba3d57c05627abe57755c0d2290f23
#
_cell.length_a   1.000
_cell.length_b   1.000
_cell.length_c   1.000
_cell.angle_alpha   90.00
_cell.angle_beta   90.00
_cell.angle_gamma   90.00
#
_symmetry.space_group_name_H-M   'P 1'
#
loop_
_entity.id
_entity.type
_entity.pdbx_description
1 polymer ?
#
loop_
_entity_poly.entity_id
_entity_poly.type
_entity_poly.pdbx_seq_one_letter_code
_entity_poly.pdbx_strand_id
1 'polypeptide(L)'
;MKGEVVVIPFPFSDLSRSKFRPALILIDLPGADAVLAAITSTGSEPNAIALEQADFLAGSLSHSSYIHPAKLFTFQKSLIQKVVGTVSEAKRKEVVARIVSLLG
;
A
#
# COMPACT_ATOMS: atom_id res chain seq x y z
N MET A 1 -12.04 0.64 4.69
CA MET A 1 -10.86 1.01 3.88
C MET A 1 -9.53 0.54 4.45
N LYS A 2 -9.35 0.56 5.74
CA LYS A 2 -8.12 0.05 6.33
C LYS A 2 -7.87 -1.40 5.92
N GLY A 3 -6.67 -1.69 5.40
CA GLY A 3 -6.31 -3.01 4.91
C GLY A 3 -6.63 -3.25 3.44
N GLU A 4 -7.28 -2.30 2.78
CA GLU A 4 -7.53 -2.41 1.34
C GLU A 4 -6.28 -2.07 0.54
N VAL A 5 -6.07 -2.82 -0.55
CA VAL A 5 -5.06 -2.51 -1.54
C VAL A 5 -5.76 -1.79 -2.68
N VAL A 6 -5.28 -0.59 -2.97
CA VAL A 6 -5.88 0.30 -3.96
C VAL A 6 -4.88 0.63 -5.04
N VAL A 7 -5.39 1.06 -6.19
CA VAL A 7 -4.55 1.57 -7.28
C VAL A 7 -4.75 3.07 -7.35
N ILE A 8 -3.64 3.78 -7.34
CA ILE A 8 -3.63 5.24 -7.34
C ILE A 8 -2.72 5.78 -8.44
N PRO A 9 -3.00 7.00 -8.93
CA PRO A 9 -2.07 7.68 -9.82
C PRO A 9 -0.90 8.18 -8.98
N PHE A 10 0.31 7.81 -9.37
CA PHE A 10 1.51 8.18 -8.67
C PHE A 10 2.32 9.15 -9.52
N PRO A 11 2.42 10.42 -9.12
CA PRO A 11 3.27 11.36 -9.85
C PRO A 11 4.73 11.07 -9.51
N PHE A 12 5.49 10.69 -10.52
CA PHE A 12 6.93 10.53 -10.38
C PHE A 12 7.66 11.72 -10.94
N SER A 13 8.98 11.66 -10.89
CA SER A 13 9.85 12.72 -11.37
C SER A 13 9.60 13.12 -12.83
N ASP A 14 9.02 12.23 -13.63
CA ASP A 14 8.58 12.56 -14.98
C ASP A 14 7.17 13.12 -14.92
N LEU A 15 7.04 14.43 -14.94
CA LEU A 15 5.77 15.12 -14.82
C LEU A 15 4.86 14.94 -16.03
N SER A 16 5.36 14.39 -17.13
CA SER A 16 4.56 14.19 -18.33
C SER A 16 3.72 12.90 -18.26
N ARG A 17 3.94 12.05 -17.25
CA ARG A 17 3.23 10.76 -17.14
C ARG A 17 2.83 10.46 -15.70
N SER A 18 1.56 10.11 -15.55
CA SER A 18 1.10 9.46 -14.32
C SER A 18 1.15 7.96 -14.52
N LYS A 19 1.76 7.25 -13.58
CA LYS A 19 1.68 5.79 -13.54
C LYS A 19 0.74 5.39 -12.42
N PHE A 20 -0.07 4.37 -12.68
CA PHE A 20 -0.92 3.80 -11.67
C PHE A 20 -0.12 2.76 -10.89
N ARG A 21 -0.16 2.85 -9.58
CA ARG A 21 0.55 1.93 -8.70
C ARG A 21 -0.32 1.49 -7.53
N PRO A 22 -0.10 0.28 -7.02
CA PRO A 22 -0.82 -0.16 -5.83
C PRO A 22 -0.26 0.46 -4.57
N ALA A 23 -1.12 0.58 -3.56
CA ALA A 23 -0.75 1.02 -2.23
C ALA A 23 -1.70 0.39 -1.22
N LEU A 24 -1.22 0.20 0.01
CA LEU A 24 -2.01 -0.37 1.10
C LEU A 24 -2.54 0.75 1.98
N ILE A 25 -3.84 0.78 2.20
CA ILE A 25 -4.44 1.75 3.12
C ILE A 25 -4.20 1.30 4.55
N LEU A 26 -3.48 2.13 5.29
CA LEU A 26 -3.16 1.88 6.71
C LEU A 26 -4.12 2.60 7.63
N ILE A 27 -4.46 3.83 7.32
CA ILE A 27 -5.34 4.65 8.15
C ILE A 27 -6.41 5.27 7.26
N ASP A 28 -7.66 4.98 7.61
CA ASP A 28 -8.81 5.64 6.99
C ASP A 28 -9.16 6.84 7.88
N LEU A 29 -8.57 7.99 7.54
CA LEU A 29 -8.79 9.20 8.33
C LEU A 29 -10.22 9.70 8.15
N PRO A 30 -10.78 10.35 9.18
CA PRO A 30 -12.05 11.04 8.98
C PRO A 30 -11.84 12.16 7.95
N GLY A 31 -12.77 12.32 7.02
CA GLY A 31 -12.66 13.33 5.97
C GLY A 31 -12.09 12.77 4.69
N ALA A 32 -11.34 13.61 3.96
CA ALA A 32 -10.97 13.35 2.58
C ALA A 32 -9.74 12.47 2.38
N ASP A 33 -8.91 12.30 3.40
CA ASP A 33 -7.60 11.68 3.25
C ASP A 33 -7.47 10.32 3.92
N ALA A 34 -6.51 9.54 3.42
CA ALA A 34 -6.08 8.29 4.02
C ALA A 34 -4.55 8.26 4.05
N VAL A 35 -3.98 7.46 4.96
CA VAL A 35 -2.54 7.23 4.98
C VAL A 35 -2.27 5.86 4.37
N LEU A 36 -1.37 5.84 3.41
CA LEU A 36 -1.06 4.67 2.61
C LEU A 36 0.42 4.29 2.71
N ALA A 37 0.71 3.02 2.51
CA ALA A 37 2.07 2.53 2.32
C ALA A 37 2.23 2.12 0.86
N ALA A 38 3.34 2.51 0.24
CA ALA A 38 3.61 2.18 -1.16
C ALA A 38 3.81 0.67 -1.33
N ILE A 39 3.38 0.14 -2.47
CA ILE A 39 3.62 -1.24 -2.86
C ILE A 39 4.43 -1.21 -4.16
N THR A 40 5.47 -2.03 -4.22
CA THR A 40 6.34 -2.12 -5.40
C THR A 40 6.47 -3.56 -5.87
N SER A 41 7.05 -3.73 -7.07
CA SER A 41 7.31 -5.06 -7.61
C SER A 41 8.70 -5.58 -7.26
N THR A 42 9.54 -4.78 -6.60
CA THR A 42 10.90 -5.20 -6.24
C THR A 42 11.07 -5.24 -4.72
N GLY A 43 11.75 -6.28 -4.24
CA GLY A 43 12.00 -6.50 -2.82
C GLY A 43 13.40 -6.13 -2.39
N SER A 44 14.08 -5.23 -3.11
CA SER A 44 15.46 -4.85 -2.80
C SER A 44 15.58 -3.99 -1.53
N GLU A 45 14.49 -3.36 -1.10
CA GLU A 45 14.47 -2.58 0.11
C GLU A 45 14.55 -3.49 1.34
N PRO A 46 15.48 -3.25 2.29
CA PRO A 46 15.66 -4.15 3.45
C PRO A 46 14.41 -4.34 4.31
N ASN A 47 13.52 -3.35 4.37
CA ASN A 47 12.32 -3.41 5.18
C ASN A 47 11.08 -3.84 4.40
N ALA A 48 11.24 -4.17 3.13
CA ALA A 48 10.11 -4.56 2.29
C ALA A 48 9.47 -5.85 2.83
N ILE A 49 8.14 -5.88 2.81
CA ILE A 49 7.36 -7.02 3.28
C ILE A 49 6.69 -7.67 2.08
N ALA A 50 6.99 -8.93 1.84
CA ALA A 50 6.40 -9.65 0.72
C ALA A 50 4.88 -9.69 0.86
N LEU A 51 4.19 -9.45 -0.25
CA LEU A 51 2.73 -9.52 -0.34
C LEU A 51 2.39 -10.58 -1.38
N GLU A 52 1.90 -11.71 -0.91
CA GLU A 52 1.59 -12.85 -1.76
C GLU A 52 0.09 -13.08 -1.81
N GLN A 53 -0.36 -13.94 -2.72
CA GLN A 53 -1.78 -14.23 -2.88
C GLN A 53 -2.42 -14.72 -1.59
N ALA A 54 -1.71 -15.53 -0.82
CA ALA A 54 -2.22 -16.06 0.44
C ALA A 54 -2.46 -14.97 1.50
N ASP A 55 -1.90 -13.79 1.32
CA ASP A 55 -2.06 -12.68 2.24
C ASP A 55 -3.35 -11.89 2.00
N PHE A 56 -4.08 -12.20 0.95
CA PHE A 56 -5.33 -11.52 0.63
C PHE A 56 -6.53 -12.27 1.19
N LEU A 57 -7.43 -11.54 1.84
CA LEU A 57 -8.77 -12.04 2.18
C LEU A 57 -9.66 -12.05 0.95
N ALA A 58 -9.50 -11.04 0.10
CA ALA A 58 -10.29 -10.88 -1.12
C ALA A 58 -9.42 -10.18 -2.15
N GLY A 59 -9.66 -10.48 -3.42
CA GLY A 59 -8.93 -9.86 -4.52
C GLY A 59 -7.50 -10.37 -4.64
N SER A 60 -6.72 -9.67 -5.45
CA SER A 60 -5.34 -10.08 -5.73
C SER A 60 -4.59 -8.98 -6.46
N LEU A 61 -3.28 -9.13 -6.52
CA LEU A 61 -2.42 -8.38 -7.43
C LEU A 61 -1.88 -9.36 -8.48
N SER A 62 -1.70 -8.87 -9.72
CA SER A 62 -1.27 -9.71 -10.84
C SER A 62 0.20 -10.12 -10.75
N HIS A 63 0.98 -9.45 -9.93
CA HIS A 63 2.42 -9.73 -9.78
C HIS A 63 2.77 -9.86 -8.31
N SER A 64 3.83 -10.63 -8.03
CA SER A 64 4.43 -10.62 -6.70
C SER A 64 4.84 -9.21 -6.35
N SER A 65 4.52 -8.79 -5.14
CA SER A 65 4.66 -7.41 -4.72
C SER A 65 5.24 -7.33 -3.32
N TYR A 66 5.68 -6.13 -2.96
CA TYR A 66 6.27 -5.87 -1.65
C TYR A 66 5.72 -4.57 -1.10
N ILE A 67 5.34 -4.58 0.18
CA ILE A 67 4.87 -3.39 0.87
C ILE A 67 6.08 -2.68 1.47
N HIS A 68 6.17 -1.37 1.27
CA HIS A 68 7.23 -0.54 1.83
C HIS A 68 6.76 0.16 3.11
N PRO A 69 7.10 -0.36 4.28
CA PRO A 69 6.62 0.24 5.52
C PRO A 69 7.25 1.59 5.84
N ALA A 70 8.34 1.94 5.14
CA ALA A 70 8.99 3.24 5.31
C ALA A 70 8.52 4.28 4.29
N LYS A 71 7.74 3.88 3.29
CA LYS A 71 7.20 4.83 2.30
C LYS A 71 5.72 5.06 2.57
N LEU A 72 5.48 5.93 3.53
CA LEU A 72 4.12 6.30 3.93
C LEU A 72 3.79 7.67 3.39
N PHE A 73 2.54 7.84 2.96
CA PHE A 73 2.09 9.12 2.45
C PHE A 73 0.60 9.29 2.66
N THR A 74 0.17 10.55 2.74
CA THR A 74 -1.24 10.90 2.82
C THR A 74 -1.78 11.11 1.43
N PHE A 75 -2.95 10.56 1.14
CA PHE A 75 -3.51 10.59 -0.19
C PHE A 75 -4.99 10.88 -0.13
N GLN A 76 -5.49 11.68 -1.06
CA GLN A 76 -6.90 12.06 -1.12
C GLN A 76 -7.72 10.88 -1.64
N LYS A 77 -8.70 10.45 -0.85
CA LYS A 77 -9.51 9.27 -1.15
C LYS A 77 -10.20 9.35 -2.51
N SER A 78 -10.63 10.56 -2.91
CA SER A 78 -11.33 10.74 -4.19
C SER A 78 -10.47 10.45 -5.41
N LEU A 79 -9.14 10.39 -5.24
CA LEU A 79 -8.21 10.10 -6.33
C LEU A 79 -7.87 8.62 -6.44
N ILE A 80 -8.40 7.78 -5.57
CA ILE A 80 -8.21 6.33 -5.65
C ILE A 80 -8.92 5.82 -6.90
N GLN A 81 -8.17 5.13 -7.75
CA GLN A 81 -8.71 4.65 -9.02
C GLN A 81 -9.64 3.45 -8.81
N LYS A 82 -9.20 2.49 -8.02
CA LYS A 82 -10.00 1.29 -7.71
C LYS A 82 -9.41 0.55 -6.53
N VAL A 83 -10.23 -0.32 -5.92
CA VAL A 83 -9.80 -1.28 -4.90
C VAL A 83 -9.55 -2.61 -5.60
N VAL A 84 -8.39 -3.22 -5.40
CA VAL A 84 -8.05 -4.50 -6.02
C VAL A 84 -8.08 -5.66 -5.04
N GLY A 85 -8.12 -5.38 -3.75
CA GLY A 85 -8.21 -6.45 -2.76
C GLY A 85 -8.15 -5.93 -1.34
N THR A 86 -8.20 -6.86 -0.39
CA THR A 86 -8.08 -6.58 1.03
C THR A 86 -7.10 -7.60 1.62
N VAL A 87 -6.11 -7.13 2.36
CA VAL A 87 -5.14 -8.03 2.98
C VAL A 87 -5.70 -8.64 4.25
N SER A 88 -5.14 -9.79 4.65
CA SER A 88 -5.51 -10.44 5.91
C SER A 88 -5.13 -9.57 7.10
N GLU A 89 -5.82 -9.79 8.21
CA GLU A 89 -5.51 -9.10 9.46
C GLU A 89 -4.08 -9.39 9.89
N ALA A 90 -3.62 -10.62 9.70
CA ALA A 90 -2.25 -11.00 10.04
C ALA A 90 -1.22 -10.19 9.23
N LYS A 91 -1.47 -10.02 7.93
CA LYS A 91 -0.56 -9.24 7.09
C LYS A 91 -0.60 -7.76 7.49
N ARG A 92 -1.78 -7.21 7.75
CA ARG A 92 -1.91 -5.83 8.17
C ARG A 92 -1.13 -5.58 9.48
N LYS A 93 -1.26 -6.50 10.44
CA LYS A 93 -0.54 -6.38 11.71
C LYS A 93 0.97 -6.50 11.53
N GLU A 94 1.42 -7.33 10.62
CA GLU A 94 2.84 -7.46 10.30
C GLU A 94 3.41 -6.13 9.80
N VAL A 95 2.67 -5.46 8.91
CA VAL A 95 3.09 -4.17 8.37
C VAL A 95 3.15 -3.12 9.48
N VAL A 96 2.10 -3.06 10.31
CA VAL A 96 2.05 -2.10 11.43
C VAL A 96 3.21 -2.34 12.39
N ALA A 97 3.49 -3.60 12.72
CA ALA A 97 4.60 -3.93 13.63
C ALA A 97 5.95 -3.48 13.05
N ARG A 98 6.14 -3.63 11.75
CA ARG A 98 7.36 -3.19 11.09
C ARG A 98 7.49 -1.66 11.15
N ILE A 99 6.39 -0.95 10.92
CA ILE A 99 6.38 0.51 11.01
C ILE A 99 6.74 0.95 12.43
N VAL A 100 6.15 0.34 13.44
CA VAL A 100 6.44 0.65 14.84
C VAL A 100 7.92 0.41 15.13
N SER A 101 8.47 -0.70 14.64
CA SER A 101 9.89 -1.01 14.81
C SER A 101 10.78 0.06 14.17
N LEU A 102 10.40 0.58 13.01
CA LEU A 102 11.16 1.62 12.32
C LEU A 102 11.06 2.97 13.01
N LEU A 103 10.00 3.21 13.75
CA LEU A 103 9.84 4.46 14.51
C LEU A 103 10.73 4.48 15.77
N GLY A 104 11.22 3.36 16.17
CA GLY A 104 12.08 3.25 17.34
C GLY A 104 11.35 2.69 18.52
#